data_c7a597ffceb518e42e9bbef165df7bb7
#
_entry.id   c7a597ffceb518e42e9bbef165df7bb7
#
_cell.length_a   1.000
_cell.length_b   1.000
_cell.length_c   1.000
_cell.angle_alpha   90.00
_cell.angle_beta   90.00
_cell.angle_gamma   90.00
#
_symmetry.space_group_name_H-M   'P 1'
#
loop_
_entity.id
_entity.type
_entity.pdbx_description
1 polymer ?
#
loop_
_entity_poly.entity_id
_entity_poly.type
_entity_poly.pdbx_seq_one_letter_code
_entity_poly.pdbx_strand_id
1 'polypeptide(L)'
;MNRSVWIKAHLFAAAFFTPVLVVIAISGGLYLLGFKGSVEETTIPTPAGASLNLDSDTLDADVARLLADAGISHEFEYLRAGGNSLTTRPTSTTYYVLAATADGVKISKQVPSLQKSMIELHKGHGPVLFKEFQKFMALALLFVLLSGTWLGL
;
A
#
# COMPACT_ATOMS: atom_id res chain seq x y z
N MET A 1 14.42 -31.64 22.15
CA MET A 1 14.03 -30.20 22.21
C MET A 1 12.82 -30.11 23.14
N ASN A 2 12.79 -29.14 24.08
CA ASN A 2 11.78 -29.11 25.15
C ASN A 2 10.40 -28.65 24.59
N ARG A 3 9.35 -29.51 24.71
CA ARG A 3 7.97 -29.24 24.25
C ARG A 3 7.44 -27.92 24.84
N SER A 4 7.78 -27.61 26.08
CA SER A 4 7.38 -26.36 26.75
C SER A 4 7.92 -25.11 26.04
N VAL A 5 9.12 -25.13 25.47
CA VAL A 5 9.69 -24.02 24.72
C VAL A 5 8.91 -23.77 23.43
N TRP A 6 8.54 -24.86 22.73
CA TRP A 6 7.73 -24.76 21.51
C TRP A 6 6.33 -24.20 21.79
N ILE A 7 5.68 -24.63 22.87
CA ILE A 7 4.37 -24.11 23.27
C ILE A 7 4.48 -22.60 23.55
N LYS A 8 5.48 -22.18 24.33
CA LYS A 8 5.67 -20.75 24.64
C LYS A 8 5.95 -19.92 23.39
N ALA A 9 6.83 -20.38 22.51
CA ALA A 9 7.15 -19.70 21.26
C ALA A 9 5.91 -19.59 20.34
N HIS A 10 5.14 -20.66 20.19
CA HIS A 10 3.88 -20.66 19.45
C HIS A 10 2.88 -19.65 20.01
N LEU A 11 2.61 -19.70 21.33
CA LEU A 11 1.63 -18.82 21.98
C LEU A 11 2.05 -17.36 21.89
N PHE A 12 3.35 -17.08 22.09
CA PHE A 12 3.86 -15.71 21.98
C PHE A 12 3.73 -15.16 20.56
N ALA A 13 4.14 -15.93 19.55
CA ALA A 13 4.00 -15.55 18.16
C ALA A 13 2.53 -15.37 17.77
N ALA A 14 1.66 -16.31 18.16
CA ALA A 14 0.23 -16.21 17.89
C ALA A 14 -0.37 -14.95 18.53
N ALA A 15 -0.13 -14.71 19.83
CA ALA A 15 -0.66 -13.55 20.52
C ALA A 15 -0.16 -12.21 19.93
N PHE A 16 1.12 -12.14 19.54
CA PHE A 16 1.72 -10.93 18.98
C PHE A 16 1.14 -10.57 17.61
N PHE A 17 0.97 -11.55 16.73
CA PHE A 17 0.51 -11.30 15.35
C PHE A 17 -1.01 -11.33 15.18
N THR A 18 -1.77 -11.92 16.10
CA THR A 18 -3.24 -12.03 16.00
C THR A 18 -3.94 -10.71 15.71
N PRO A 19 -3.65 -9.56 16.37
CA PRO A 19 -4.37 -8.32 16.09
C PRO A 19 -4.27 -7.90 14.63
N VAL A 20 -3.09 -8.00 14.03
CA VAL A 20 -2.87 -7.61 12.64
C VAL A 20 -3.50 -8.63 11.69
N LEU A 21 -3.42 -9.92 11.99
CA LEU A 21 -4.07 -10.97 11.21
C LEU A 21 -5.60 -10.82 11.21
N VAL A 22 -6.21 -10.43 12.33
CA VAL A 22 -7.65 -10.15 12.43
C VAL A 22 -8.03 -8.97 11.52
N VAL A 23 -7.25 -7.88 11.54
CA VAL A 23 -7.49 -6.72 10.66
C VAL A 23 -7.39 -7.12 9.19
N ILE A 24 -6.39 -7.92 8.83
CA ILE A 24 -6.21 -8.44 7.46
C ILE A 24 -7.39 -9.35 7.06
N ALA A 25 -7.81 -10.26 7.93
CA ALA A 25 -8.93 -11.16 7.68
C ALA A 25 -10.25 -10.40 7.50
N ILE A 26 -10.54 -9.42 8.36
CA ILE A 26 -11.73 -8.58 8.25
C ILE A 26 -11.70 -7.77 6.95
N SER A 27 -10.60 -7.10 6.63
CA SER A 27 -10.50 -6.29 5.41
C SER A 27 -10.65 -7.12 4.13
N GLY A 28 -10.05 -8.31 4.11
CA GLY A 28 -10.19 -9.27 3.00
C GLY A 28 -11.61 -9.84 2.90
N GLY A 29 -12.21 -10.23 4.02
CA GLY A 29 -13.59 -10.72 4.07
C GLY A 29 -14.60 -9.68 3.59
N LEU A 30 -14.50 -8.44 4.06
CA LEU A 30 -15.33 -7.33 3.60
C LEU A 30 -15.16 -7.06 2.11
N TYR A 31 -13.92 -7.14 1.59
CA TYR A 31 -13.66 -7.00 0.16
C TYR A 31 -14.39 -8.07 -0.67
N LEU A 32 -14.37 -9.34 -0.24
CA LEU A 32 -15.07 -10.44 -0.91
C LEU A 32 -16.60 -10.28 -0.85
N LEU A 33 -17.13 -9.67 0.22
CA LEU A 33 -18.55 -9.32 0.35
C LEU A 33 -18.95 -8.09 -0.48
N GLY A 34 -18.05 -7.50 -1.26
CA GLY A 34 -18.30 -6.35 -2.11
C GLY A 34 -18.05 -4.98 -1.45
N PHE A 35 -17.69 -4.95 -0.17
CA PHE A 35 -17.31 -3.71 0.51
C PHE A 35 -15.86 -3.34 0.19
N LYS A 36 -15.67 -2.58 -0.90
CA LYS A 36 -14.32 -2.26 -1.44
C LYS A 36 -13.74 -0.94 -0.92
N GLY A 37 -14.53 -0.21 -0.12
CA GLY A 37 -14.21 1.17 0.25
C GLY A 37 -14.28 2.11 -0.96
N SER A 38 -14.03 3.38 -0.73
CA SER A 38 -14.06 4.44 -1.74
C SER A 38 -12.73 5.19 -1.81
N VAL A 39 -12.53 5.87 -2.91
CA VAL A 39 -11.45 6.85 -3.09
C VAL A 39 -12.10 8.15 -3.49
N GLU A 40 -11.84 9.22 -2.76
CA GLU A 40 -12.23 10.55 -3.13
C GLU A 40 -11.19 11.13 -4.08
N GLU A 41 -11.65 11.51 -5.28
CA GLU A 41 -10.79 12.10 -6.30
C GLU A 41 -11.03 13.60 -6.42
N THR A 42 -9.96 14.38 -6.39
CA THR A 42 -9.98 15.83 -6.63
C THR A 42 -8.97 16.16 -7.72
N THR A 43 -9.43 16.81 -8.79
CA THR A 43 -8.53 17.31 -9.83
C THR A 43 -7.81 18.56 -9.34
N ILE A 44 -6.51 18.61 -9.50
CA ILE A 44 -5.65 19.74 -9.14
C ILE A 44 -5.32 20.55 -10.41
N PRO A 45 -5.38 21.88 -10.36
CA PRO A 45 -4.92 22.71 -11.45
C PRO A 45 -3.46 22.41 -11.78
N THR A 46 -3.17 22.10 -13.02
CA THR A 46 -1.81 21.80 -13.48
C THR A 46 -1.16 23.06 -14.04
N PRO A 47 0.14 23.30 -13.78
CA PRO A 47 0.87 24.41 -14.37
C PRO A 47 0.79 24.42 -15.91
N ALA A 48 0.65 25.59 -16.49
CA ALA A 48 0.57 25.73 -17.95
C ALA A 48 1.84 25.20 -18.62
N GLY A 49 1.67 24.40 -19.69
CA GLY A 49 2.80 23.81 -20.42
C GLY A 49 3.46 22.62 -19.74
N ALA A 50 2.89 22.11 -18.64
CA ALA A 50 3.39 20.91 -18.00
C ALA A 50 3.32 19.72 -18.95
N SER A 51 4.44 19.02 -19.10
CA SER A 51 4.56 17.79 -19.87
C SER A 51 5.21 16.70 -19.01
N LEU A 52 4.86 15.46 -19.26
CA LEU A 52 5.38 14.32 -18.53
C LEU A 52 5.95 13.32 -19.55
N ASN A 53 7.26 13.14 -19.50
CA ASN A 53 7.94 12.09 -20.28
C ASN A 53 8.04 10.82 -19.42
N LEU A 54 7.25 9.82 -19.75
CA LEU A 54 7.18 8.55 -19.00
C LEU A 54 8.45 7.71 -19.12
N ASP A 55 9.28 7.98 -20.13
CA ASP A 55 10.54 7.27 -20.40
C ASP A 55 11.77 8.02 -19.86
N SER A 56 11.57 9.06 -19.01
CA SER A 56 12.65 9.85 -18.44
C SER A 56 13.42 9.06 -17.37
N ASP A 57 14.75 9.08 -17.42
CA ASP A 57 15.61 8.52 -16.38
C ASP A 57 15.52 9.27 -15.05
N THR A 58 14.98 10.49 -15.06
CA THR A 58 14.77 11.37 -13.88
C THR A 58 13.30 11.47 -13.48
N LEU A 59 12.49 10.47 -13.83
CA LEU A 59 11.04 10.50 -13.70
C LEU A 59 10.56 10.85 -12.28
N ASP A 60 11.20 10.30 -11.24
CA ASP A 60 10.84 10.59 -9.84
C ASP A 60 11.05 12.07 -9.50
N ALA A 61 12.19 12.65 -9.94
CA ALA A 61 12.50 14.06 -9.73
C ALA A 61 11.57 14.97 -10.55
N ASP A 62 11.23 14.58 -11.77
CA ASP A 62 10.34 15.34 -12.65
C ASP A 62 8.93 15.39 -12.08
N VAL A 63 8.42 14.26 -11.55
CA VAL A 63 7.12 14.18 -10.86
C VAL A 63 7.14 14.99 -9.57
N ALA A 64 8.20 14.90 -8.76
CA ALA A 64 8.31 15.67 -7.51
C ALA A 64 8.29 17.18 -7.80
N ARG A 65 9.01 17.61 -8.84
CA ARG A 65 9.02 19.02 -9.29
C ARG A 65 7.63 19.45 -9.77
N LEU A 66 6.98 18.64 -10.61
CA LEU A 66 5.66 18.97 -11.14
C LEU A 66 4.60 19.08 -10.04
N LEU A 67 4.66 18.23 -9.01
CA LEU A 67 3.81 18.34 -7.83
C LEU A 67 4.10 19.63 -7.05
N ALA A 68 5.37 19.97 -6.84
CA ALA A 68 5.77 21.20 -6.16
C ALA A 68 5.32 22.46 -6.93
N ASP A 69 5.45 22.48 -8.24
CA ASP A 69 4.99 23.57 -9.11
C ASP A 69 3.46 23.74 -9.08
N ALA A 70 2.73 22.65 -8.83
CA ALA A 70 1.29 22.66 -8.57
C ALA A 70 0.91 23.04 -7.13
N GLY A 71 1.89 23.44 -6.29
CA GLY A 71 1.68 23.80 -4.88
C GLY A 71 1.48 22.62 -3.94
N ILE A 72 1.87 21.41 -4.36
CA ILE A 72 1.67 20.16 -3.60
C ILE A 72 2.99 19.76 -2.95
N SER A 73 3.05 19.79 -1.62
CA SER A 73 4.13 19.17 -0.86
C SER A 73 3.75 17.72 -0.55
N HIS A 74 4.28 16.78 -1.34
CA HIS A 74 4.00 15.35 -1.19
C HIS A 74 5.25 14.52 -1.40
N GLU A 75 5.64 13.77 -0.38
CA GLU A 75 6.69 12.78 -0.47
C GLU A 75 6.11 11.43 -0.86
N PHE A 76 6.75 10.75 -1.77
CA PHE A 76 6.38 9.40 -2.20
C PHE A 76 7.61 8.49 -2.24
N GLU A 77 7.40 7.21 -2.08
CA GLU A 77 8.51 6.25 -2.00
C GLU A 77 8.96 5.76 -3.39
N TYR A 78 8.03 5.66 -4.34
CA TYR A 78 8.29 5.29 -5.72
C TYR A 78 7.06 5.57 -6.60
N LEU A 79 7.27 5.57 -7.90
CA LEU A 79 6.22 5.71 -8.91
C LEU A 79 5.81 4.35 -9.48
N ARG A 80 4.55 4.22 -9.83
CA ARG A 80 4.05 3.09 -10.61
C ARG A 80 3.40 3.59 -11.88
N ALA A 81 3.95 3.15 -13.02
CA ALA A 81 3.36 3.39 -14.33
C ALA A 81 2.14 2.47 -14.56
N GLY A 82 1.12 3.03 -15.22
CA GLY A 82 -0.09 2.32 -15.62
C GLY A 82 -0.64 2.93 -16.91
N GLY A 83 -0.24 2.41 -18.07
CA GLY A 83 -0.57 3.03 -19.35
C GLY A 83 0.01 4.43 -19.45
N ASN A 84 -0.84 5.44 -19.73
CA ASN A 84 -0.44 6.84 -19.84
C ASN A 84 -0.45 7.59 -18.50
N SER A 85 -0.39 6.90 -17.37
CA SER A 85 -0.45 7.53 -16.06
C SER A 85 0.63 7.01 -15.12
N LEU A 86 1.01 7.87 -14.17
CA LEU A 86 1.87 7.55 -13.05
C LEU A 86 1.09 7.69 -11.75
N THR A 87 1.30 6.77 -10.84
CA THR A 87 0.70 6.79 -9.50
C THR A 87 1.79 6.85 -8.46
N THR A 88 1.76 7.85 -7.57
CA THR A 88 2.67 7.91 -6.42
C THR A 88 2.31 6.83 -5.41
N ARG A 89 3.30 6.26 -4.76
CA ARG A 89 3.13 5.21 -3.74
C ARG A 89 3.67 5.67 -2.40
N PRO A 90 3.04 5.25 -1.29
CA PRO A 90 2.02 4.20 -1.13
C PRO A 90 0.58 4.68 -1.45
N THR A 91 -0.31 3.77 -1.91
CA THR A 91 -1.74 4.05 -2.15
C THR A 91 -2.65 3.72 -0.96
N SER A 92 -2.08 3.31 0.15
CA SER A 92 -2.79 3.14 1.42
C SER A 92 -3.03 4.45 2.17
N THR A 93 -2.40 5.53 1.73
CA THR A 93 -2.57 6.90 2.22
C THR A 93 -2.97 7.80 1.06
N THR A 94 -3.07 9.11 1.25
CA THR A 94 -3.25 10.06 0.15
C THR A 94 -2.15 9.87 -0.89
N TYR A 95 -2.53 9.78 -2.17
CA TYR A 95 -1.61 9.63 -3.28
C TYR A 95 -2.08 10.47 -4.47
N TYR A 96 -1.23 10.62 -5.47
CA TYR A 96 -1.50 11.40 -6.67
C TYR A 96 -1.39 10.52 -7.91
N VAL A 97 -2.29 10.78 -8.86
CA VAL A 97 -2.25 10.20 -10.20
C VAL A 97 -1.98 11.33 -11.19
N LEU A 98 -0.92 11.17 -11.97
CA LEU A 98 -0.54 12.08 -13.03
C LEU A 98 -0.81 11.36 -14.37
N ALA A 99 -1.76 11.86 -15.13
CA ALA A 99 -2.12 11.27 -16.42
C ALA A 99 -1.66 12.17 -17.56
N ALA A 100 -0.89 11.62 -18.50
CA ALA A 100 -0.57 12.32 -19.74
C ALA A 100 -1.83 12.39 -20.62
N THR A 101 -2.21 13.60 -21.04
CA THR A 101 -3.37 13.87 -21.89
C THR A 101 -2.91 14.63 -23.14
N ALA A 102 -3.80 14.80 -24.13
CA ALA A 102 -3.50 15.57 -25.34
C ALA A 102 -3.16 17.04 -25.03
N ASP A 103 -3.73 17.59 -23.93
CA ASP A 103 -3.57 18.98 -23.51
C ASP A 103 -2.46 19.18 -22.47
N GLY A 104 -1.67 18.12 -22.18
CA GLY A 104 -0.61 18.15 -21.17
C GLY A 104 -0.78 17.10 -20.09
N VAL A 105 -0.60 17.46 -18.82
CA VAL A 105 -0.68 16.54 -17.68
C VAL A 105 -1.91 16.89 -16.83
N LYS A 106 -2.70 15.88 -16.49
CA LYS A 106 -3.78 15.99 -15.48
C LYS A 106 -3.28 15.44 -14.16
N ILE A 107 -3.35 16.23 -13.09
CA ILE A 107 -3.02 15.81 -11.73
C ILE A 107 -4.32 15.57 -10.96
N SER A 108 -4.46 14.39 -10.35
CA SER A 108 -5.59 14.03 -9.49
C SER A 108 -5.08 13.62 -8.12
N LYS A 109 -5.58 14.27 -7.07
CA LYS A 109 -5.40 13.84 -5.68
C LYS A 109 -6.39 12.74 -5.37
N GLN A 110 -5.92 11.66 -4.77
CA GLN A 110 -6.70 10.49 -4.40
C GLN A 110 -6.61 10.29 -2.89
N VAL A 111 -7.76 10.31 -2.20
CA VAL A 111 -7.85 10.09 -0.75
C VAL A 111 -8.65 8.81 -0.50
N PRO A 112 -7.98 7.72 -0.12
CA PRO A 112 -8.68 6.46 0.15
C PRO A 112 -9.43 6.53 1.48
N SER A 113 -10.63 5.95 1.53
CA SER A 113 -11.34 5.69 2.80
C SER A 113 -10.54 4.72 3.68
N LEU A 114 -10.82 4.68 4.98
CA LEU A 114 -10.14 3.75 5.91
C LEU A 114 -10.19 2.31 5.40
N GLN A 115 -11.36 1.84 4.94
CA GLN A 115 -11.49 0.49 4.39
C GLN A 115 -10.63 0.28 3.14
N LYS A 116 -10.62 1.25 2.23
CA LYS A 116 -9.76 1.20 1.03
C LYS A 116 -8.29 1.15 1.41
N SER A 117 -7.87 1.96 2.39
CA SER A 117 -6.50 1.95 2.93
C SER A 117 -6.10 0.58 3.49
N MET A 118 -6.98 -0.06 4.28
CA MET A 118 -6.73 -1.40 4.82
C MET A 118 -6.59 -2.45 3.70
N ILE A 119 -7.43 -2.37 2.66
CA ILE A 119 -7.33 -3.25 1.49
C ILE A 119 -6.01 -3.02 0.75
N GLU A 120 -5.59 -1.77 0.55
CA GLU A 120 -4.32 -1.46 -0.10
C GLU A 120 -3.12 -1.94 0.73
N LEU A 121 -3.17 -1.83 2.07
CA LEU A 121 -2.18 -2.44 2.96
C LEU A 121 -2.15 -3.95 2.79
N HIS A 122 -3.30 -4.62 2.80
CA HIS A 122 -3.40 -6.08 2.59
C HIS A 122 -2.77 -6.51 1.25
N LYS A 123 -2.98 -5.74 0.18
CA LYS A 123 -2.43 -6.00 -1.16
C LYS A 123 -0.93 -5.70 -1.31
N GLY A 124 -0.26 -5.26 -0.25
CA GLY A 124 1.15 -4.86 -0.30
C GLY A 124 1.39 -3.51 -0.97
N HIS A 125 0.39 -2.64 -1.00
CA HIS A 125 0.49 -1.27 -1.53
C HIS A 125 0.71 -0.21 -0.43
N GLY A 126 1.08 -0.65 0.75
CA GLY A 126 1.51 0.19 1.86
C GLY A 126 2.94 0.70 1.72
N PRO A 127 3.42 1.47 2.72
CA PRO A 127 4.81 1.91 2.81
C PRO A 127 5.81 0.75 2.73
N VAL A 128 7.02 1.01 2.26
CA VAL A 128 8.08 -0.02 2.12
C VAL A 128 8.33 -0.72 3.45
N LEU A 129 8.43 0.03 4.55
CA LEU A 129 8.62 -0.54 5.89
C LEU A 129 7.48 -1.51 6.25
N PHE A 130 6.23 -1.17 5.91
CA PHE A 130 5.10 -2.06 6.16
C PHE A 130 5.14 -3.33 5.30
N LYS A 131 5.64 -3.27 4.08
CA LYS A 131 5.86 -4.45 3.22
C LYS A 131 6.87 -5.41 3.84
N GLU A 132 7.96 -4.89 4.40
CA GLU A 132 8.95 -5.72 5.11
C GLU A 132 8.32 -6.39 6.34
N PHE A 133 7.52 -5.65 7.10
CA PHE A 133 6.76 -6.20 8.21
C PHE A 133 5.77 -7.29 7.76
N GLN A 134 5.09 -7.11 6.61
CA GLN A 134 4.20 -8.14 6.05
C GLN A 134 4.93 -9.43 5.68
N LYS A 135 6.15 -9.35 5.13
CA LYS A 135 6.98 -10.54 4.86
C LYS A 135 7.29 -11.30 6.15
N PHE A 136 7.64 -10.56 7.21
CA PHE A 136 7.90 -11.14 8.51
C PHE A 136 6.64 -11.78 9.11
N MET A 137 5.49 -11.13 8.99
CA MET A 137 4.20 -11.69 9.39
C MET A 137 3.84 -12.98 8.65
N ALA A 138 4.11 -13.07 7.34
CA ALA A 138 3.85 -14.27 6.57
C ALA A 138 4.66 -15.46 7.09
N LEU A 139 5.94 -15.24 7.43
CA LEU A 139 6.79 -16.25 8.06
C LEU A 139 6.28 -16.65 9.45
N ALA A 140 5.87 -15.66 10.26
CA ALA A 140 5.32 -15.91 11.58
C ALA A 140 4.01 -16.71 11.52
N LEU A 141 3.12 -16.38 10.57
CA LEU A 141 1.89 -17.14 10.34
C LEU A 141 2.19 -18.60 9.97
N LEU A 142 3.13 -18.80 9.05
CA LEU A 142 3.57 -20.15 8.67
C LEU A 142 4.11 -20.91 9.89
N PHE A 143 4.94 -20.28 10.71
CA PHE A 143 5.44 -20.86 11.95
C PHE A 143 4.29 -21.24 12.90
N VAL A 144 3.33 -20.35 13.12
CA VAL A 144 2.17 -20.61 14.00
C VAL A 144 1.34 -21.79 13.49
N LEU A 145 1.08 -21.86 12.18
CA LEU A 145 0.32 -22.96 11.58
C LEU A 145 1.05 -24.30 11.74
N LEU A 146 2.34 -24.36 11.38
CA LEU A 146 3.13 -25.58 11.45
C LEU A 146 3.35 -26.04 12.89
N SER A 147 3.69 -25.11 13.80
CA SER A 147 3.88 -25.42 15.21
C SER A 147 2.57 -25.82 15.89
N GLY A 148 1.45 -25.19 15.55
CA GLY A 148 0.13 -25.56 16.06
C GLY A 148 -0.27 -26.98 15.64
N THR A 149 -0.08 -27.34 14.36
CA THR A 149 -0.31 -28.70 13.86
C THR A 149 0.57 -29.71 14.60
N TRP A 150 1.87 -29.42 14.75
CA TRP A 150 2.81 -30.29 15.48
C TRP A 150 2.45 -30.48 16.95
N LEU A 151 1.98 -29.42 17.62
CA LEU A 151 1.62 -29.47 19.05
C LEU A 151 0.26 -30.13 19.29
N GLY A 152 -0.62 -30.13 18.28
CA GLY A 152 -1.95 -30.76 18.33
C GLY A 152 -1.95 -32.26 18.02
N LEU A 153 -0.87 -32.76 17.42
CA LEU A 153 -0.62 -34.22 17.22
C LEU A 153 0.08 -34.82 18.42
#